data_77cc482702dea17b9907eae71775eaef
#
_entry.id   77cc482702dea17b9907eae71775eaef
#
_cell.length_a   1.000
_cell.length_b   1.000
_cell.length_c   1.000
_cell.angle_alpha   90.00
_cell.angle_beta   90.00
_cell.angle_gamma   90.00
#
_symmetry.space_group_name_H-M   'P 1'
#
loop_
_entity.id
_entity.type
_entity.pdbx_description
1 polymer ?
#
loop_
_entity_poly.entity_id
_entity_poly.type
_entity_poly.pdbx_seq_one_letter_code
_entity_poly.pdbx_strand_id
1 'polypeptide(L)'
;MFQRDALAIRILAGTNMFFSGVGAISEIVTRDEHKQEFANDYEAVLRKILDELGWDDVPVHKRVYSRGIIMAIPTEFDLTYAGCKILGVAFDIAAAKYNKTEELDFAEELEYLEYIISKERYMTLRNIYNEAKDRSLNVYLDQNIISIGSGKGAYIANIDEIGYDDVPWDKIYEIP
;
A
#
# COMPACT_ATOMS: atom_id res chain seq x y z
N MET A 1 -0.74 -26.50 1.63
CA MET A 1 -1.48 -25.68 2.64
C MET A 1 -0.81 -24.32 2.74
N PHE A 2 -1.56 -23.23 2.58
CA PHE A 2 -1.07 -21.86 2.69
C PHE A 2 -1.33 -21.33 4.09
N GLN A 3 -0.27 -20.95 4.80
CA GLN A 3 -0.31 -20.53 6.20
C GLN A 3 0.20 -19.10 6.34
N ARG A 4 -0.28 -18.41 7.36
CA ARG A 4 0.05 -17.00 7.62
C ARG A 4 1.53 -16.76 7.94
N ASP A 5 2.21 -17.73 8.53
CA ASP A 5 3.65 -17.68 8.84
C ASP A 5 4.56 -17.72 7.60
N ALA A 6 4.03 -18.18 6.46
CA ALA A 6 4.72 -18.15 5.18
C ALA A 6 4.54 -16.82 4.41
N LEU A 7 3.71 -15.90 4.93
CA LEU A 7 3.37 -14.61 4.33
C LEU A 7 4.20 -13.50 4.96
N ALA A 8 4.94 -12.78 4.13
CA ALA A 8 5.57 -11.51 4.48
C ALA A 8 4.87 -10.36 3.75
N ILE A 9 4.45 -9.32 4.49
CA ILE A 9 3.86 -8.12 3.91
C ILE A 9 4.70 -6.92 4.30
N ARG A 10 4.96 -6.01 3.35
CA ARG A 10 5.74 -4.81 3.59
C ARG A 10 5.30 -3.65 2.70
N ILE A 11 5.59 -2.44 3.17
CA ILE A 11 5.41 -1.20 2.42
C ILE A 11 6.53 -1.09 1.37
N LEU A 12 6.16 -0.59 0.18
CA LEU A 12 7.08 -0.13 -0.85
C LEU A 12 7.10 1.40 -0.82
N ALA A 13 8.18 1.98 -0.32
CA ALA A 13 8.28 3.42 -0.03
C ALA A 13 8.55 4.30 -1.27
N GLY A 14 8.62 3.74 -2.46
CA GLY A 14 8.91 4.49 -3.69
C GLY A 14 8.96 3.62 -4.93
N THR A 15 9.58 4.12 -5.99
CA THR A 15 9.72 3.40 -7.26
C THR A 15 10.36 2.03 -7.07
N ASN A 16 9.72 1.02 -7.61
CA ASN A 16 10.08 -0.37 -7.43
C ASN A 16 9.94 -1.15 -8.77
N MET A 17 10.14 -2.47 -8.76
CA MET A 17 10.09 -3.28 -9.96
C MET A 17 8.68 -3.52 -10.52
N PHE A 18 7.62 -3.13 -9.80
CA PHE A 18 6.22 -3.35 -10.21
C PHE A 18 5.56 -2.07 -10.72
N PHE A 19 5.83 -0.93 -10.07
CA PHE A 19 5.23 0.37 -10.38
C PHE A 19 6.08 1.53 -9.90
N SER A 20 5.79 2.72 -10.41
CA SER A 20 6.35 3.96 -9.91
C SER A 20 5.53 4.47 -8.74
N GLY A 21 6.18 4.78 -7.61
CA GLY A 21 5.51 5.29 -6.41
C GLY A 21 5.46 4.30 -5.27
N VAL A 22 4.66 4.64 -4.27
CA VAL A 22 4.48 3.87 -3.05
C VAL A 22 3.43 2.78 -3.20
N GLY A 23 3.43 1.81 -2.31
CA GLY A 23 2.42 0.76 -2.30
C GLY A 23 2.69 -0.32 -1.26
N ALA A 24 2.05 -1.46 -1.44
CA ALA A 24 2.21 -2.63 -0.59
C ALA A 24 2.55 -3.87 -1.41
N ILE A 25 3.31 -4.76 -0.81
CA ILE A 25 3.70 -6.04 -1.40
C ILE A 25 3.53 -7.16 -0.39
N SER A 26 3.00 -8.27 -0.83
CA SER A 26 3.02 -9.54 -0.12
C SER A 26 3.88 -10.56 -0.85
N GLU A 27 4.65 -11.31 -0.09
CA GLU A 27 5.45 -12.42 -0.58
C GLU A 27 5.10 -13.68 0.22
N ILE A 28 4.73 -14.73 -0.49
CA ILE A 28 4.41 -16.04 0.09
C ILE A 28 5.49 -17.01 -0.34
N VAL A 29 6.26 -17.52 0.62
CA VAL A 29 7.28 -18.53 0.35
C VAL A 29 6.63 -19.91 0.38
N THR A 30 6.57 -20.56 -0.78
CA THR A 30 5.97 -21.90 -0.91
C THR A 30 6.57 -22.68 -2.06
N ARG A 31 6.61 -24.01 -1.91
CA ARG A 31 6.93 -24.97 -2.98
C ARG A 31 5.72 -25.79 -3.39
N ASP A 32 4.53 -25.42 -2.90
CA ASP A 32 3.28 -26.10 -3.24
C ASP A 32 3.09 -26.10 -4.77
N GLU A 33 2.75 -27.24 -5.33
CA GLU A 33 2.52 -27.39 -6.77
C GLU A 33 1.28 -26.63 -7.25
N HIS A 34 0.29 -26.43 -6.35
CA HIS A 34 -0.93 -25.68 -6.62
C HIS A 34 -0.81 -24.17 -6.39
N LYS A 35 0.42 -23.65 -6.19
CA LYS A 35 0.62 -22.22 -5.93
C LYS A 35 0.06 -21.29 -7.02
N GLN A 36 0.00 -21.77 -8.28
CA GLN A 36 -0.59 -20.97 -9.36
C GLN A 36 -2.10 -20.82 -9.19
N GLU A 37 -2.79 -21.91 -8.80
CA GLU A 37 -4.24 -21.90 -8.52
C GLU A 37 -4.54 -21.00 -7.33
N PHE A 38 -3.80 -21.17 -6.23
CA PHE A 38 -3.92 -20.30 -5.07
C PHE A 38 -3.65 -18.82 -5.40
N ALA A 39 -2.64 -18.52 -6.22
CA ALA A 39 -2.35 -17.16 -6.64
C ALA A 39 -3.49 -16.52 -7.45
N ASN A 40 -4.21 -17.31 -8.24
CA ASN A 40 -5.39 -16.84 -8.97
C ASN A 40 -6.56 -16.56 -8.02
N ASP A 41 -6.81 -17.44 -7.06
CA ASP A 41 -7.86 -17.22 -6.04
C ASP A 41 -7.53 -16.01 -5.17
N TYR A 42 -6.29 -15.86 -4.75
CA TYR A 42 -5.83 -14.71 -3.98
C TYR A 42 -6.01 -13.40 -4.75
N GLU A 43 -5.61 -13.35 -6.04
CA GLU A 43 -5.85 -12.19 -6.89
C GLU A 43 -7.35 -11.88 -7.04
N ALA A 44 -8.19 -12.90 -7.23
CA ALA A 44 -9.63 -12.71 -7.38
C ALA A 44 -10.28 -12.11 -6.13
N VAL A 45 -9.89 -12.59 -4.94
CA VAL A 45 -10.34 -12.01 -3.66
C VAL A 45 -9.83 -10.58 -3.50
N LEU A 46 -8.54 -10.34 -3.81
CA LEU A 46 -7.94 -9.01 -3.73
C LEU A 46 -8.67 -8.01 -4.62
N ARG A 47 -8.97 -8.36 -5.88
CA ARG A 47 -9.73 -7.50 -6.78
C ARG A 47 -11.13 -7.21 -6.25
N LYS A 48 -11.82 -8.23 -5.72
CA LYS A 48 -13.14 -8.04 -5.12
C LYS A 48 -13.10 -7.04 -3.96
N ILE A 49 -12.09 -7.12 -3.08
CA ILE A 49 -11.91 -6.17 -1.99
C ILE A 49 -11.65 -4.75 -2.54
N LEU A 50 -10.77 -4.62 -3.53
CA LEU A 50 -10.46 -3.33 -4.14
C LEU A 50 -11.70 -2.69 -4.79
N ASP A 51 -12.51 -3.48 -5.50
CA ASP A 51 -13.76 -3.01 -6.13
C ASP A 51 -14.75 -2.49 -5.06
N GLU A 52 -14.96 -3.23 -3.97
CA GLU A 52 -15.87 -2.82 -2.88
C GLU A 52 -15.38 -1.58 -2.13
N LEU A 53 -14.05 -1.36 -2.06
CA LEU A 53 -13.44 -0.17 -1.46
C LEU A 53 -13.43 1.04 -2.41
N GLY A 54 -13.91 0.90 -3.66
CA GLY A 54 -13.83 1.95 -4.69
C GLY A 54 -12.41 2.18 -5.22
N TRP A 55 -11.56 1.13 -5.19
CA TRP A 55 -10.19 1.12 -5.72
C TRP A 55 -10.08 0.25 -6.98
N ASP A 56 -11.15 0.18 -7.77
CA ASP A 56 -11.30 -0.64 -8.98
C ASP A 56 -10.23 -0.36 -10.04
N ASP A 57 -9.74 0.88 -10.14
CA ASP A 57 -8.68 1.29 -11.05
C ASP A 57 -7.26 0.90 -10.58
N VAL A 58 -7.10 0.38 -9.35
CA VAL A 58 -5.78 0.01 -8.81
C VAL A 58 -5.27 -1.27 -9.47
N PRO A 59 -4.12 -1.23 -10.16
CA PRO A 59 -3.57 -2.42 -10.79
C PRO A 59 -3.03 -3.42 -9.75
N VAL A 60 -3.37 -4.69 -9.95
CA VAL A 60 -2.81 -5.79 -9.17
C VAL A 60 -1.66 -6.43 -9.95
N HIS A 61 -0.46 -6.41 -9.36
CA HIS A 61 0.72 -7.03 -9.93
C HIS A 61 0.96 -8.39 -9.28
N LYS A 62 0.86 -9.45 -10.08
CA LYS A 62 1.06 -10.84 -9.66
C LYS A 62 2.30 -11.44 -10.30
N ARG A 63 3.11 -12.13 -9.51
CA ARG A 63 4.21 -12.95 -9.99
C ARG A 63 4.27 -14.27 -9.24
N VAL A 64 4.18 -15.38 -10.00
CA VAL A 64 4.41 -16.71 -9.45
C VAL A 64 5.78 -17.20 -9.93
N TYR A 65 6.60 -17.68 -9.01
CA TYR A 65 7.95 -18.13 -9.28
C TYR A 65 8.23 -19.48 -8.60
N SER A 66 9.42 -20.05 -8.79
CA SER A 66 9.74 -21.39 -8.33
C SER A 66 9.53 -21.61 -6.82
N ARG A 67 9.74 -20.56 -6.00
CA ARG A 67 9.72 -20.63 -4.54
C ARG A 67 8.57 -19.86 -3.90
N GLY A 68 7.64 -19.29 -4.68
CA GLY A 68 6.57 -18.53 -4.06
C GLY A 68 5.70 -17.73 -5.00
N ILE A 69 4.96 -16.83 -4.38
CA ILE A 69 3.98 -15.93 -5.00
C ILE A 69 4.26 -14.52 -4.49
N ILE A 70 4.17 -13.55 -5.36
CA ILE A 70 4.20 -12.13 -5.03
C ILE A 70 2.89 -11.50 -5.52
N MET A 71 2.25 -10.71 -4.66
CA MET A 71 1.21 -9.75 -5.02
C MET A 71 1.65 -8.36 -4.60
N ALA A 72 1.46 -7.36 -5.46
CA ALA A 72 1.75 -5.99 -5.14
C ALA A 72 0.68 -5.07 -5.70
N ILE A 73 0.35 -4.03 -4.95
CA ILE A 73 -0.59 -2.98 -5.32
C ILE A 73 0.03 -1.61 -5.07
N PRO A 74 -0.07 -0.65 -5.99
CA PRO A 74 0.20 0.75 -5.68
C PRO A 74 -0.87 1.27 -4.72
N THR A 75 -0.51 2.24 -3.90
CA THR A 75 -1.43 2.92 -3.00
C THR A 75 -1.19 4.43 -3.08
N GLU A 76 -2.11 5.20 -2.54
CA GLU A 76 -1.80 6.57 -2.20
C GLU A 76 -0.74 6.58 -1.09
N PHE A 77 0.04 7.66 -1.01
CA PHE A 77 1.19 7.73 -0.07
C PHE A 77 0.77 7.66 1.40
N ASP A 78 -0.45 8.13 1.72
CA ASP A 78 -1.06 8.12 3.04
C ASP A 78 -1.99 6.91 3.30
N LEU A 79 -1.88 5.85 2.49
CA LEU A 79 -2.67 4.61 2.59
C LEU A 79 -1.80 3.35 2.42
N THR A 80 -0.51 3.44 2.73
CA THR A 80 0.41 2.32 2.54
C THR A 80 0.19 1.18 3.54
N TYR A 81 -0.19 1.52 4.77
CA TYR A 81 -0.54 0.54 5.79
C TYR A 81 -1.87 -0.14 5.46
N ALA A 82 -2.88 0.63 5.01
CA ALA A 82 -4.13 0.08 4.52
C ALA A 82 -3.89 -0.91 3.38
N GLY A 83 -3.01 -0.56 2.42
CA GLY A 83 -2.60 -1.49 1.36
C GLY A 83 -2.01 -2.80 1.89
N CYS A 84 -1.19 -2.75 2.94
CA CYS A 84 -0.70 -3.95 3.61
C CYS A 84 -1.82 -4.77 4.25
N LYS A 85 -2.80 -4.11 4.87
CA LYS A 85 -3.96 -4.79 5.47
C LYS A 85 -4.86 -5.43 4.42
N ILE A 86 -5.12 -4.74 3.32
CA ILE A 86 -5.88 -5.28 2.17
C ILE A 86 -5.22 -6.56 1.64
N LEU A 87 -3.91 -6.56 1.42
CA LEU A 87 -3.18 -7.77 1.01
C LEU A 87 -3.30 -8.89 2.06
N GLY A 88 -3.24 -8.55 3.35
CA GLY A 88 -3.36 -9.52 4.43
C GLY A 88 -4.73 -10.18 4.48
N VAL A 89 -5.80 -9.40 4.47
CA VAL A 89 -7.18 -9.89 4.50
C VAL A 89 -7.49 -10.72 3.26
N ALA A 90 -7.07 -10.25 2.07
CA ALA A 90 -7.26 -11.01 0.84
C ALA A 90 -6.57 -12.39 0.89
N PHE A 91 -5.34 -12.44 1.47
CA PHE A 91 -4.67 -13.72 1.68
C PHE A 91 -5.43 -14.62 2.65
N ASP A 92 -5.88 -14.09 3.79
CA ASP A 92 -6.55 -14.89 4.83
C ASP A 92 -7.86 -15.50 4.28
N ILE A 93 -8.67 -14.73 3.54
CA ILE A 93 -9.89 -15.23 2.88
C ILE A 93 -9.54 -16.30 1.85
N ALA A 94 -8.56 -16.07 0.99
CA ALA A 94 -8.15 -17.04 -0.03
C ALA A 94 -7.59 -18.34 0.62
N ALA A 95 -6.80 -18.19 1.69
CA ALA A 95 -6.22 -19.32 2.40
C ALA A 95 -7.27 -20.13 3.16
N ALA A 96 -8.26 -19.50 3.79
CA ALA A 96 -9.37 -20.18 4.45
C ALA A 96 -10.14 -21.06 3.45
N LYS A 97 -10.53 -20.50 2.30
CA LYS A 97 -11.19 -21.21 1.23
C LYS A 97 -10.34 -22.38 0.70
N TYR A 98 -9.07 -22.14 0.39
CA TYR A 98 -8.17 -23.17 -0.17
C TYR A 98 -7.90 -24.30 0.82
N ASN A 99 -7.67 -23.97 2.09
CA ASN A 99 -7.37 -24.91 3.15
C ASN A 99 -8.65 -25.60 3.70
N LYS A 100 -9.85 -25.18 3.27
CA LYS A 100 -11.15 -25.65 3.78
C LYS A 100 -11.28 -25.48 5.29
N THR A 101 -10.81 -24.37 5.79
CA THR A 101 -10.98 -23.92 7.19
C THR A 101 -12.23 -23.07 7.33
N GLU A 102 -12.49 -22.54 8.52
CA GLU A 102 -13.59 -21.62 8.77
C GLU A 102 -13.47 -20.39 7.85
N GLU A 103 -14.55 -20.08 7.14
CA GLU A 103 -14.59 -18.92 6.26
C GLU A 103 -14.69 -17.63 7.08
N LEU A 104 -13.91 -16.62 6.70
CA LEU A 104 -13.99 -15.28 7.28
C LEU A 104 -15.24 -14.57 6.72
N ASP A 105 -15.91 -13.79 7.56
CA ASP A 105 -17.03 -12.96 7.11
C ASP A 105 -16.49 -11.81 6.26
N PHE A 106 -16.79 -11.84 4.98
CA PHE A 106 -16.31 -10.84 4.03
C PHE A 106 -16.78 -9.42 4.37
N ALA A 107 -18.01 -9.26 4.88
CA ALA A 107 -18.55 -7.95 5.23
C ALA A 107 -17.85 -7.38 6.46
N GLU A 108 -17.58 -8.20 7.48
CA GLU A 108 -16.84 -7.79 8.68
C GLU A 108 -15.40 -7.37 8.33
N GLU A 109 -14.73 -8.13 7.48
CA GLU A 109 -13.38 -7.80 7.02
C GLU A 109 -13.36 -6.51 6.19
N LEU A 110 -14.39 -6.26 5.39
CA LEU A 110 -14.50 -5.02 4.62
C LEU A 110 -14.69 -3.79 5.54
N GLU A 111 -15.59 -3.88 6.53
CA GLU A 111 -15.80 -2.82 7.54
C GLU A 111 -14.49 -2.53 8.30
N TYR A 112 -13.72 -3.57 8.64
CA TYR A 112 -12.40 -3.40 9.25
C TYR A 112 -11.44 -2.63 8.34
N LEU A 113 -11.37 -2.95 7.05
CA LEU A 113 -10.51 -2.26 6.08
C LEU A 113 -10.93 -0.80 5.89
N GLU A 114 -12.23 -0.50 5.79
CA GLU A 114 -12.75 0.86 5.72
C GLU A 114 -12.36 1.68 6.95
N TYR A 115 -12.46 1.07 8.14
CA TYR A 115 -11.99 1.70 9.39
C TYR A 115 -10.50 2.03 9.34
N ILE A 116 -9.64 1.10 8.90
CA ILE A 116 -8.19 1.33 8.77
C ILE A 116 -7.90 2.47 7.80
N ILE A 117 -8.54 2.47 6.61
CA ILE A 117 -8.40 3.52 5.60
C ILE A 117 -8.78 4.89 6.20
N SER A 118 -9.90 4.95 6.93
CA SER A 118 -10.37 6.19 7.55
C SER A 118 -9.40 6.74 8.61
N LYS A 119 -8.64 5.88 9.27
CA LYS A 119 -7.67 6.25 10.31
C LYS A 119 -6.31 6.63 9.76
N GLU A 120 -5.89 6.00 8.67
CA GLU A 120 -4.60 6.29 8.05
C GLU A 120 -4.62 7.57 7.22
N ARG A 121 -5.76 7.89 6.59
CA ARG A 121 -5.91 9.06 5.74
C ARG A 121 -5.71 10.37 6.52
N TYR A 122 -4.62 11.06 6.19
CA TYR A 122 -4.24 12.31 6.85
C TYR A 122 -4.39 13.51 5.89
N MET A 123 -5.52 14.20 5.98
CA MET A 123 -5.91 15.25 5.03
C MET A 123 -4.91 16.40 4.91
N THR A 124 -4.30 16.83 6.02
CA THR A 124 -3.28 17.90 5.98
C THR A 124 -2.08 17.48 5.15
N LEU A 125 -1.56 16.29 5.39
CA LEU A 125 -0.43 15.75 4.66
C LEU A 125 -0.76 15.57 3.17
N ARG A 126 -1.98 15.13 2.86
CA ARG A 126 -2.48 14.99 1.49
C ARG A 126 -2.52 16.35 0.77
N ASN A 127 -3.01 17.39 1.42
CA ASN A 127 -3.04 18.74 0.86
C ASN A 127 -1.62 19.27 0.59
N ILE A 128 -0.70 19.07 1.53
CA ILE A 128 0.72 19.43 1.37
C ILE A 128 1.35 18.68 0.20
N TYR A 129 1.10 17.37 0.09
CA TYR A 129 1.63 16.55 -1.00
C TYR A 129 1.13 17.00 -2.37
N ASN A 130 -0.17 17.28 -2.48
CA ASN A 130 -0.77 17.74 -3.74
C ASN A 130 -0.23 19.11 -4.15
N GLU A 131 -0.15 20.07 -3.20
CA GLU A 131 0.43 21.39 -3.45
C GLU A 131 1.88 21.29 -3.90
N ALA A 132 2.69 20.45 -3.26
CA ALA A 132 4.07 20.21 -3.66
C ALA A 132 4.15 19.66 -5.11
N LYS A 133 3.29 18.71 -5.45
CA LYS A 133 3.19 18.18 -6.82
C LYS A 133 2.79 19.23 -7.84
N ASP A 134 1.80 20.05 -7.53
CA ASP A 134 1.35 21.14 -8.41
C ASP A 134 2.47 22.14 -8.68
N ARG A 135 3.37 22.32 -7.71
CA ARG A 135 4.59 23.13 -7.83
C ARG A 135 5.78 22.38 -8.46
N SER A 136 5.59 21.12 -8.90
CA SER A 136 6.65 20.25 -9.44
C SER A 136 7.80 20.00 -8.45
N LEU A 137 7.51 19.97 -7.16
CA LEU A 137 8.45 19.66 -6.09
C LEU A 137 8.42 18.17 -5.77
N ASN A 138 9.59 17.57 -5.53
CA ASN A 138 9.68 16.21 -5.03
C ASN A 138 9.25 16.16 -3.56
N VAL A 139 8.56 15.08 -3.19
CA VAL A 139 8.19 14.80 -1.80
C VAL A 139 8.74 13.45 -1.41
N TYR A 140 9.42 13.42 -0.29
CA TYR A 140 9.95 12.21 0.32
C TYR A 140 9.35 12.06 1.71
N LEU A 141 8.85 10.85 2.00
CA LEU A 141 8.29 10.48 3.29
C LEU A 141 9.13 9.35 3.88
N ASP A 142 9.60 9.54 5.09
CA ASP A 142 10.32 8.52 5.84
C ASP A 142 9.84 8.51 7.29
N GLN A 143 9.17 7.43 7.69
CA GLN A 143 8.50 7.29 8.98
C GLN A 143 7.57 8.48 9.27
N ASN A 144 7.97 9.37 10.17
CA ASN A 144 7.22 10.57 10.58
C ASN A 144 7.84 11.87 10.05
N ILE A 145 8.71 11.81 9.05
CA ILE A 145 9.35 12.98 8.45
C ILE A 145 8.88 13.16 7.01
N ILE A 146 8.50 14.39 6.67
CA ILE A 146 8.28 14.83 5.29
C ILE A 146 9.42 15.74 4.86
N SER A 147 9.95 15.51 3.64
CA SER A 147 10.88 16.41 2.96
C SER A 147 10.28 16.86 1.64
N ILE A 148 10.20 18.16 1.41
CA ILE A 148 9.64 18.78 0.20
C ILE A 148 10.76 19.56 -0.50
N GLY A 149 10.96 19.33 -1.80
CA GLY A 149 12.08 19.87 -2.56
C GLY A 149 13.37 19.08 -2.38
N SER A 150 14.51 19.62 -2.81
CA SER A 150 15.78 18.91 -2.78
C SER A 150 16.97 19.78 -2.32
N GLY A 151 17.97 19.11 -1.76
CA GLY A 151 19.24 19.72 -1.32
C GLY A 151 19.05 20.87 -0.33
N LYS A 152 19.70 22.03 -0.58
CA LYS A 152 19.59 23.20 0.29
C LYS A 152 18.24 23.93 0.20
N GLY A 153 17.44 23.61 -0.82
CA GLY A 153 16.10 24.14 -1.01
C GLY A 153 15.00 23.26 -0.38
N ALA A 154 15.37 22.16 0.26
CA ALA A 154 14.40 21.28 0.87
C ALA A 154 13.86 21.85 2.20
N TYR A 155 12.56 21.71 2.39
CA TYR A 155 11.89 21.90 3.69
C TYR A 155 11.67 20.53 4.32
N ILE A 156 12.04 20.38 5.58
CA ILE A 156 11.93 19.13 6.32
C ILE A 156 11.14 19.38 7.60
N ALA A 157 10.12 18.58 7.84
CA ALA A 157 9.27 18.68 9.02
C ALA A 157 8.82 17.32 9.54
N ASN A 158 8.34 17.28 10.79
CA ASN A 158 7.66 16.15 11.36
C ASN A 158 6.20 16.13 10.87
N ILE A 159 5.73 14.98 10.39
CA ILE A 159 4.37 14.81 9.86
C ILE A 159 3.31 15.09 10.92
N ASP A 160 3.57 14.72 12.18
CA ASP A 160 2.62 14.87 13.28
C ASP A 160 2.48 16.34 13.74
N GLU A 161 3.40 17.21 13.36
CA GLU A 161 3.48 18.61 13.83
C GLU A 161 3.22 19.63 12.71
N ILE A 162 3.29 19.22 11.44
CA ILE A 162 3.19 20.13 10.30
C ILE A 162 1.74 20.51 10.01
N GLY A 163 1.47 21.82 9.95
CA GLY A 163 0.26 22.38 9.35
C GLY A 163 0.48 22.77 7.89
N TYR A 164 -0.60 22.82 7.10
CA TYR A 164 -0.49 23.26 5.71
C TYR A 164 0.05 24.68 5.57
N ASP A 165 -0.37 25.59 6.45
CA ASP A 165 0.04 26.99 6.47
C ASP A 165 1.48 27.20 6.99
N ASP A 166 2.08 26.18 7.62
CA ASP A 166 3.44 26.25 8.14
C ASP A 166 4.49 26.00 7.05
N VAL A 167 4.08 25.51 5.89
CA VAL A 167 4.99 25.19 4.77
C VAL A 167 5.42 26.48 4.04
N PRO A 168 6.70 26.81 4.04
CA PRO A 168 7.20 28.06 3.43
C PRO A 168 7.36 27.90 1.90
N TRP A 169 6.24 27.74 1.19
CA TRP A 169 6.19 27.40 -0.23
C TRP A 169 7.08 28.25 -1.14
N ASP A 170 7.26 29.53 -0.82
CA ASP A 170 8.07 30.46 -1.62
C ASP A 170 9.58 30.27 -1.44
N LYS A 171 9.99 29.44 -0.46
CA LYS A 171 11.40 29.18 -0.14
C LYS A 171 11.87 27.80 -0.52
N ILE A 172 10.94 26.96 -0.99
CA ILE A 172 11.21 25.56 -1.38
C ILE A 172 11.48 25.50 -2.87
N TYR A 173 12.55 24.82 -3.27
CA TYR A 173 12.91 24.63 -4.67
C TYR A 173 13.69 23.34 -4.89
N GLU A 174 13.70 22.90 -6.15
CA GLU A 174 14.54 21.79 -6.60
C GLU A 174 15.93 22.31 -6.98
N ILE A 175 16.95 21.60 -6.53
CA ILE A 175 18.32 21.81 -7.04
C ILE A 175 18.55 20.81 -8.17
N PRO A 176 18.91 21.29 -9.36
CA PRO A 176 19.19 20.41 -10.51
C PRO A 176 20.34 19.43 -10.26
#